data_e130d9aa464d46f18f49ffced5644276
#
_entry.id   e130d9aa464d46f18f49ffced5644276
#
_cell.length_a   1.000
_cell.length_b   1.000
_cell.length_c   1.000
_cell.angle_alpha   90.00
_cell.angle_beta   90.00
_cell.angle_gamma   90.00
#
_symmetry.space_group_name_H-M   'P 1'
#
loop_
_entity.id
_entity.type
_entity.pdbx_description
1 polymer ?
#
loop_
_entity_poly.entity_id
_entity_poly.type
_entity_poly.pdbx_seq_one_letter_code
_entity_poly.pdbx_strand_id
1 'polypeptide(L)'
;GNPRVAMDHARVAKDVLTYVGGADNINAAAHCATRLRLVLNDMDKVDQKALDKDPDLKGTFIAGGMFQIIVGPGDVDLVFSEMIRTGGVKEVSKDEAKEQAAKGGNPLSRFIKTIADIFVPLLPALVAGGLMMAIHNVLTADFFTASSFVTSDNPTGAYGLVDRFSWLADYDDVINLVSSAAFAFLPVLVGFSAVKRFGGNVYLGAAMGAAMVSTQLTSAYEIETARQAGTIEVWHLFGLTVDKIGYQAMVIPVLCVSWLLAYIEKWLHKRLSGTADFLLTPLITLLVTGFLTFVVVGPLARELSDGITNGLSWLYTTAGPVGGFLFGLVYSPIVVTG
;
A
#
# COMPACT_ATOMS: atom_id res chain seq x y z
N GLY A 1 3.27 25.46 44.23
CA GLY A 1 3.50 24.49 43.17
C GLY A 1 4.95 24.08 43.18
N ASN A 2 5.20 22.80 43.36
CA ASN A 2 6.54 22.24 43.27
C ASN A 2 7.05 22.45 41.86
N PRO A 3 8.21 23.14 41.67
CA PRO A 3 8.79 23.25 40.34
C PRO A 3 9.11 21.83 39.86
N ARG A 4 8.56 21.42 38.73
CA ARG A 4 8.95 20.16 38.08
C ARG A 4 10.46 20.17 37.87
N VAL A 5 11.14 19.23 38.51
CA VAL A 5 12.56 19.00 38.23
C VAL A 5 12.65 18.58 36.74
N ALA A 6 13.43 19.34 35.98
CA ALA A 6 13.68 19.02 34.59
C ALA A 6 14.29 17.60 34.47
N MET A 7 13.87 16.84 33.47
CA MET A 7 14.39 15.50 33.20
C MET A 7 15.90 15.59 32.94
N ASP A 8 16.67 14.71 33.57
CA ASP A 8 18.09 14.53 33.25
C ASP A 8 18.20 13.61 32.02
N HIS A 9 18.28 14.23 30.85
CA HIS A 9 18.26 13.50 29.58
C HIS A 9 19.46 12.54 29.43
N ALA A 10 20.62 12.91 29.90
CA ALA A 10 21.82 12.06 29.87
C ALA A 10 21.64 10.80 30.73
N ARG A 11 21.10 10.97 31.94
CA ARG A 11 20.81 9.85 32.83
C ARG A 11 19.75 8.91 32.23
N VAL A 12 18.65 9.46 31.72
CA VAL A 12 17.57 8.66 31.10
C VAL A 12 18.09 7.91 29.89
N ALA A 13 18.88 8.53 29.05
CA ALA A 13 19.50 7.87 27.90
C ALA A 13 20.39 6.69 28.32
N LYS A 14 21.23 6.89 29.33
CA LYS A 14 22.09 5.82 29.86
C LYS A 14 21.28 4.69 30.46
N ASP A 15 20.26 5.01 31.23
CA ASP A 15 19.39 4.00 31.86
C ASP A 15 18.59 3.21 30.82
N VAL A 16 18.06 3.86 29.80
CA VAL A 16 17.36 3.19 28.69
C VAL A 16 18.29 2.21 27.97
N LEU A 17 19.52 2.62 27.67
CA LEU A 17 20.52 1.73 27.06
C LEU A 17 20.74 0.47 27.92
N THR A 18 20.85 0.64 29.24
CA THR A 18 21.01 -0.48 30.18
C THR A 18 19.77 -1.36 30.20
N TYR A 19 18.57 -0.77 30.25
CA TYR A 19 17.30 -1.50 30.35
C TYR A 19 17.02 -2.37 29.14
N VAL A 20 17.47 -1.95 27.95
CA VAL A 20 17.21 -2.72 26.69
C VAL A 20 18.35 -3.69 26.35
N GLY A 21 19.30 -3.90 27.26
CA GLY A 21 20.38 -4.88 27.09
C GLY A 21 21.67 -4.31 26.52
N GLY A 22 21.84 -3.00 26.56
CA GLY A 22 23.05 -2.30 26.09
C GLY A 22 22.95 -1.85 24.62
N ALA A 23 23.86 -0.99 24.22
CA ALA A 23 23.93 -0.45 22.87
C ALA A 23 24.10 -1.55 21.80
N ASP A 24 24.81 -2.63 22.13
CA ASP A 24 25.03 -3.76 21.22
C ASP A 24 23.75 -4.51 20.89
N ASN A 25 22.72 -4.44 21.73
CA ASN A 25 21.43 -5.04 21.48
C ASN A 25 20.53 -4.18 20.58
N ILE A 26 20.91 -2.95 20.30
CA ILE A 26 20.16 -2.03 19.46
C ILE A 26 20.71 -2.08 18.04
N ASN A 27 19.92 -2.68 17.13
CA ASN A 27 20.28 -2.74 15.72
C ASN A 27 20.04 -1.40 15.01
N ALA A 28 18.98 -0.71 15.38
CA ALA A 28 18.63 0.59 14.83
C ALA A 28 17.77 1.38 15.82
N ALA A 29 17.90 2.70 15.80
CA ALA A 29 17.12 3.60 16.64
C ALA A 29 16.57 4.77 15.83
N ALA A 30 15.32 5.10 16.10
CA ALA A 30 14.63 6.28 15.59
C ALA A 30 13.74 6.83 16.70
N HIS A 31 13.16 7.98 16.48
CA HIS A 31 12.16 8.55 17.40
C HIS A 31 11.07 9.27 16.64
N CYS A 32 9.93 9.42 17.28
CA CYS A 32 8.86 10.30 16.83
C CYS A 32 8.67 11.43 17.86
N ALA A 33 7.57 12.19 17.75
CA ALA A 33 7.32 13.34 18.62
C ALA A 33 7.28 12.99 20.12
N THR A 34 6.93 11.76 20.49
CA THR A 34 6.69 11.35 21.88
C THR A 34 7.45 10.10 22.33
N ARG A 35 8.01 9.30 21.42
CA ARG A 35 8.55 7.98 21.78
C ARG A 35 9.81 7.62 21.03
N LEU A 36 10.65 6.82 21.73
CA LEU A 36 11.78 6.13 21.12
C LEU A 36 11.28 4.88 20.39
N ARG A 37 11.86 4.59 19.23
CA ARG A 37 11.58 3.40 18.42
C ARG A 37 12.86 2.64 18.20
N LEU A 38 12.96 1.46 18.81
CA LEU A 38 14.18 0.66 18.83
C LEU A 38 13.95 -0.68 18.14
N VAL A 39 14.86 -1.06 17.27
CA VAL A 39 14.93 -2.40 16.73
C VAL A 39 15.99 -3.15 17.54
N LEU A 40 15.54 -4.12 18.35
CA LEU A 40 16.42 -4.89 19.23
C LEU A 40 16.78 -6.23 18.61
N ASN A 41 18.02 -6.68 18.81
CA ASN A 41 18.49 -7.98 18.35
C ASN A 41 17.89 -9.13 19.18
N ASP A 42 17.76 -8.92 20.48
CA ASP A 42 17.26 -9.92 21.44
C ASP A 42 16.33 -9.23 22.44
N MET A 43 15.04 -9.52 22.34
CA MET A 43 14.00 -8.98 23.23
C MET A 43 14.11 -9.53 24.67
N ASP A 44 14.72 -10.70 24.86
CA ASP A 44 14.88 -11.30 26.17
C ASP A 44 15.86 -10.53 27.07
N LYS A 45 16.69 -9.68 26.48
CA LYS A 45 17.62 -8.82 27.22
C LYS A 45 16.98 -7.55 27.80
N VAL A 46 15.70 -7.31 27.51
CA VAL A 46 14.97 -6.15 28.02
C VAL A 46 14.58 -6.37 29.49
N ASP A 47 14.97 -5.43 30.35
CA ASP A 47 14.53 -5.39 31.73
C ASP A 47 13.22 -4.61 31.85
N GLN A 48 12.12 -5.28 31.61
CA GLN A 48 10.78 -4.67 31.62
C GLN A 48 10.43 -4.08 32.99
N LYS A 49 10.83 -4.73 34.07
CA LYS A 49 10.56 -4.25 35.44
C LYS A 49 11.23 -2.90 35.70
N ALA A 50 12.47 -2.75 35.26
CA ALA A 50 13.20 -1.49 35.41
C ALA A 50 12.58 -0.37 34.59
N LEU A 51 12.14 -0.67 33.36
CA LEU A 51 11.43 0.27 32.50
C LEU A 51 10.12 0.74 33.15
N ASP A 52 9.33 -0.18 33.68
CA ASP A 52 8.05 0.11 34.30
C ASP A 52 8.17 0.94 35.60
N LYS A 53 9.29 0.81 36.30
CA LYS A 53 9.57 1.52 37.54
C LYS A 53 10.17 2.90 37.32
N ASP A 54 10.69 3.21 36.15
CA ASP A 54 11.33 4.49 35.89
C ASP A 54 10.26 5.59 35.76
N PRO A 55 10.28 6.62 36.64
CA PRO A 55 9.26 7.66 36.62
C PRO A 55 9.34 8.58 35.40
N ASP A 56 10.46 8.62 34.71
CA ASP A 56 10.66 9.43 33.51
C ASP A 56 10.18 8.72 32.21
N LEU A 57 9.88 7.43 32.29
CA LEU A 57 9.36 6.63 31.18
C LEU A 57 7.88 6.35 31.39
N LYS A 58 7.06 6.76 30.43
CA LYS A 58 5.58 6.75 30.58
C LYS A 58 4.92 5.44 30.14
N GLY A 59 5.67 4.53 29.56
CA GLY A 59 5.18 3.23 29.13
C GLY A 59 6.00 2.68 27.98
N THR A 60 5.78 1.39 27.72
CA THR A 60 6.44 0.68 26.64
C THR A 60 5.41 -0.17 25.90
N PHE A 61 5.66 -0.43 24.62
CA PHE A 61 4.88 -1.39 23.85
C PHE A 61 5.66 -1.87 22.64
N ILE A 62 5.23 -2.99 22.08
CA ILE A 62 5.83 -3.57 20.88
C ILE A 62 4.83 -3.40 19.74
N ALA A 63 5.25 -2.76 18.67
CA ALA A 63 4.46 -2.59 17.47
C ALA A 63 5.37 -2.59 16.25
N GLY A 64 4.97 -3.30 15.21
CA GLY A 64 5.73 -3.35 13.97
C GLY A 64 7.13 -3.97 14.11
N GLY A 65 7.34 -4.86 15.08
CA GLY A 65 8.65 -5.45 15.37
C GLY A 65 9.63 -4.51 16.06
N MET A 66 9.16 -3.33 16.48
CA MET A 66 9.96 -2.33 17.20
C MET A 66 9.54 -2.26 18.66
N PHE A 67 10.52 -2.18 19.53
CA PHE A 67 10.31 -1.87 20.95
C PHE A 67 10.21 -0.36 21.10
N GLN A 68 9.08 0.13 21.63
CA GLN A 68 8.81 1.55 21.72
C GLN A 68 8.70 1.99 23.18
N ILE A 69 9.34 3.10 23.51
CA ILE A 69 9.36 3.68 24.86
C ILE A 69 8.80 5.10 24.79
N ILE A 70 7.73 5.36 25.54
CA ILE A 70 7.11 6.68 25.60
C ILE A 70 7.91 7.57 26.57
N VAL A 71 8.54 8.61 26.05
CA VAL A 71 9.32 9.58 26.85
C VAL A 71 8.53 10.88 27.01
N GLY A 72 7.91 11.36 25.96
CA GLY A 72 7.12 12.58 25.95
C GLY A 72 7.67 13.64 25.00
N PRO A 73 6.80 14.66 24.65
CA PRO A 73 7.19 15.70 23.71
C PRO A 73 8.40 16.51 24.19
N GLY A 74 9.34 16.80 23.30
CA GLY A 74 10.54 17.58 23.60
C GLY A 74 11.61 16.76 24.29
N ASP A 75 11.28 16.04 25.35
CA ASP A 75 12.25 15.22 26.08
C ASP A 75 12.78 14.05 25.25
N VAL A 76 11.94 13.48 24.39
CA VAL A 76 12.34 12.37 23.50
C VAL A 76 13.47 12.74 22.58
N ASP A 77 13.48 13.95 22.02
CA ASP A 77 14.54 14.43 21.12
C ASP A 77 15.88 14.53 21.86
N LEU A 78 15.85 15.05 23.07
CA LEU A 78 17.05 15.24 23.90
C LEU A 78 17.59 13.91 24.40
N VAL A 79 16.73 12.99 24.85
CA VAL A 79 17.12 11.64 25.24
C VAL A 79 17.71 10.88 24.06
N PHE A 80 17.07 10.97 22.90
CA PHE A 80 17.55 10.31 21.69
C PHE A 80 18.93 10.84 21.26
N SER A 81 19.13 12.16 21.28
CA SER A 81 20.41 12.78 20.97
C SER A 81 21.52 12.31 21.91
N GLU A 82 21.23 12.18 23.21
CA GLU A 82 22.17 11.66 24.19
C GLU A 82 22.52 10.19 23.96
N MET A 83 21.53 9.37 23.54
CA MET A 83 21.76 7.96 23.18
C MET A 83 22.70 7.82 21.99
N ILE A 84 22.53 8.65 20.98
CA ILE A 84 23.40 8.66 19.80
C ILE A 84 24.81 9.13 20.17
N ARG A 85 24.91 10.23 20.93
CA ARG A 85 26.19 10.83 21.30
C ARG A 85 27.03 9.93 22.18
N THR A 86 26.45 9.29 23.18
CA THR A 86 27.20 8.57 24.22
C THR A 86 27.19 7.05 24.02
N GLY A 87 26.17 6.50 23.42
CA GLY A 87 25.95 5.06 23.30
C GLY A 87 26.45 4.43 22.00
N GLY A 88 26.86 5.23 21.02
CA GLY A 88 27.26 4.71 19.70
C GLY A 88 26.11 4.02 18.94
N VAL A 89 24.88 4.36 19.28
CA VAL A 89 23.69 3.81 18.64
C VAL A 89 23.54 4.40 17.25
N LYS A 90 23.23 3.56 16.28
CA LYS A 90 23.03 3.98 14.89
C LYS A 90 21.65 4.63 14.73
N GLU A 91 21.66 5.92 14.37
CA GLU A 91 20.45 6.63 14.00
C GLU A 91 19.99 6.22 12.62
N VAL A 92 18.70 5.94 12.49
CA VAL A 92 18.04 5.67 11.20
C VAL A 92 16.73 6.46 11.13
N SER A 93 16.21 6.67 9.92
CA SER A 93 14.89 7.24 9.74
C SER A 93 13.82 6.28 10.28
N LYS A 94 12.62 6.82 10.54
CA LYS A 94 11.48 6.02 10.96
C LYS A 94 11.18 4.88 9.96
N ASP A 95 11.28 5.17 8.67
CA ASP A 95 11.03 4.18 7.63
C ASP A 95 12.13 3.12 7.56
N GLU A 96 13.39 3.50 7.75
CA GLU A 96 14.51 2.55 7.84
C GLU A 96 14.39 1.64 9.06
N ALA A 97 13.94 2.16 10.21
CA ALA A 97 13.68 1.36 11.40
C ALA A 97 12.59 0.30 11.14
N LYS A 98 11.52 0.69 10.47
CA LYS A 98 10.45 -0.25 10.05
C LYS A 98 11.00 -1.32 9.12
N GLU A 99 11.81 -0.94 8.16
CA GLU A 99 12.43 -1.87 7.21
C GLU A 99 13.32 -2.89 7.92
N GLN A 100 14.17 -2.44 8.85
CA GLN A 100 15.04 -3.33 9.62
C GLN A 100 14.25 -4.25 10.55
N ALA A 101 13.18 -3.76 11.16
CA ALA A 101 12.29 -4.59 11.96
C ALA A 101 11.63 -5.70 11.11
N ALA A 102 11.24 -5.37 9.87
CA ALA A 102 10.69 -6.33 8.94
C ALA A 102 11.68 -7.45 8.57
N LYS A 103 12.98 -7.14 8.49
CA LYS A 103 14.03 -8.13 8.19
C LYS A 103 14.23 -9.18 9.30
N GLY A 104 13.81 -8.89 10.52
CA GLY A 104 13.94 -9.79 11.66
C GLY A 104 12.91 -10.91 11.74
N GLY A 105 11.84 -10.89 10.89
CA GLY A 105 10.79 -11.90 10.85
C GLY A 105 11.05 -13.00 9.82
N ASN A 106 10.15 -14.02 9.76
CA ASN A 106 10.20 -14.99 8.69
C ASN A 106 9.80 -14.34 7.34
N PRO A 107 10.14 -14.96 6.18
CA PRO A 107 9.83 -14.37 4.87
C PRO A 107 8.35 -14.08 4.64
N LEU A 108 7.46 -14.94 5.12
CA LEU A 108 6.00 -14.76 4.99
C LEU A 108 5.52 -13.56 5.81
N SER A 109 6.00 -13.43 7.05
CA SER A 109 5.67 -12.32 7.94
C SER A 109 6.16 -10.98 7.36
N ARG A 110 7.36 -10.97 6.78
CA ARG A 110 7.91 -9.77 6.11
C ARG A 110 7.09 -9.37 4.88
N PHE A 111 6.65 -10.34 4.10
CA PHE A 111 5.80 -10.11 2.94
C PHE A 111 4.45 -9.48 3.32
N ILE A 112 3.77 -10.07 4.32
CA ILE A 112 2.49 -9.56 4.83
C ILE A 112 2.64 -8.14 5.35
N LYS A 113 3.72 -7.85 6.09
CA LYS A 113 4.00 -6.54 6.63
C LYS A 113 4.26 -5.51 5.52
N THR A 114 5.00 -5.88 4.49
CA THR A 114 5.24 -5.02 3.33
C THR A 114 3.93 -4.66 2.63
N ILE A 115 3.07 -5.63 2.41
CA ILE A 115 1.74 -5.42 1.82
C ILE A 115 0.90 -4.49 2.71
N ALA A 116 0.89 -4.73 4.02
CA ALA A 116 0.19 -3.85 4.96
C ALA A 116 0.71 -2.41 4.92
N ASP A 117 2.02 -2.21 4.89
CA ASP A 117 2.65 -0.89 4.80
C ASP A 117 2.24 -0.14 3.52
N ILE A 118 1.99 -0.86 2.44
CA ILE A 118 1.55 -0.27 1.17
C ILE A 118 0.05 0.09 1.24
N PHE A 119 -0.79 -0.78 1.77
CA PHE A 119 -2.25 -0.64 1.69
C PHE A 119 -2.86 0.16 2.83
N VAL A 120 -2.31 0.14 4.03
CA VAL A 120 -2.88 0.88 5.17
C VAL A 120 -3.04 2.37 4.88
N PRO A 121 -2.08 3.08 4.26
CA PRO A 121 -2.28 4.48 3.89
C PRO A 121 -3.41 4.72 2.88
N LEU A 122 -3.77 3.72 2.11
CA LEU A 122 -4.83 3.81 1.09
C LEU A 122 -6.23 3.55 1.65
N LEU A 123 -6.34 2.99 2.85
CA LEU A 123 -7.61 2.59 3.43
C LEU A 123 -8.65 3.71 3.49
N PRO A 124 -8.32 4.96 3.87
CA PRO A 124 -9.31 6.04 3.86
C PRO A 124 -9.97 6.23 2.49
N ALA A 125 -9.19 6.22 1.42
CA ALA A 125 -9.71 6.38 0.06
C ALA A 125 -10.57 5.18 -0.36
N LEU A 126 -10.13 3.97 -0.06
CA LEU A 126 -10.85 2.75 -0.40
C LEU A 126 -12.14 2.61 0.41
N VAL A 127 -12.12 2.94 1.70
CA VAL A 127 -13.31 2.90 2.56
C VAL A 127 -14.33 3.94 2.11
N ALA A 128 -13.89 5.17 1.86
CA ALA A 128 -14.77 6.24 1.36
C ALA A 128 -15.39 5.88 0.01
N GLY A 129 -14.60 5.36 -0.92
CA GLY A 129 -15.08 4.89 -2.22
C GLY A 129 -16.10 3.76 -2.09
N GLY A 130 -15.82 2.79 -1.19
CA GLY A 130 -16.74 1.68 -0.92
C GLY A 130 -18.06 2.12 -0.31
N LEU A 131 -18.03 3.06 0.65
CA LEU A 131 -19.24 3.62 1.25
C LEU A 131 -20.07 4.42 0.23
N MET A 132 -19.42 5.21 -0.61
CA MET A 132 -20.11 5.92 -1.70
C MET A 132 -20.72 4.95 -2.71
N MET A 133 -20.03 3.86 -3.01
CA MET A 133 -20.56 2.80 -3.90
C MET A 133 -21.78 2.13 -3.29
N ALA A 134 -21.80 1.93 -1.97
CA ALA A 134 -22.98 1.43 -1.26
C ALA A 134 -24.16 2.40 -1.39
N ILE A 135 -23.95 3.71 -1.30
CA ILE A 135 -24.98 4.73 -1.53
C ILE A 135 -25.52 4.64 -2.96
N HIS A 136 -24.63 4.56 -3.94
CA HIS A 136 -25.02 4.39 -5.35
C HIS A 136 -25.86 3.12 -5.53
N ASN A 137 -25.47 2.01 -4.95
CA ASN A 137 -26.20 0.75 -5.04
C ASN A 137 -27.59 0.84 -4.42
N VAL A 138 -27.76 1.56 -3.32
CA VAL A 138 -29.08 1.83 -2.71
C VAL A 138 -29.96 2.68 -3.64
N LEU A 139 -29.38 3.74 -4.23
CA LEU A 139 -30.10 4.64 -5.13
C LEU A 139 -30.56 3.96 -6.43
N THR A 140 -29.81 2.97 -6.89
CA THR A 140 -30.10 2.23 -8.14
C THR A 140 -30.77 0.88 -7.93
N ALA A 141 -30.91 0.42 -6.67
CA ALA A 141 -31.52 -0.86 -6.37
C ALA A 141 -33.01 -0.87 -6.74
N ASP A 142 -33.49 -2.02 -7.17
CA ASP A 142 -34.85 -2.25 -7.64
C ASP A 142 -35.83 -2.37 -6.48
N PHE A 143 -36.25 -1.23 -5.89
CA PHE A 143 -37.23 -1.21 -4.79
C PHE A 143 -38.68 -1.16 -5.27
N PHE A 144 -38.92 -0.79 -6.53
CA PHE A 144 -40.26 -0.54 -7.08
C PHE A 144 -40.50 -1.39 -8.35
N THR A 145 -41.74 -1.59 -8.68
CA THR A 145 -42.18 -2.20 -9.95
C THR A 145 -43.30 -1.39 -10.59
N ALA A 146 -43.25 -1.22 -11.90
CA ALA A 146 -44.33 -0.58 -12.67
C ALA A 146 -44.33 -1.09 -14.11
N SER A 147 -45.54 -1.15 -14.73
CA SER A 147 -45.70 -1.61 -16.11
C SER A 147 -45.01 -0.71 -17.13
N SER A 148 -44.86 0.59 -16.82
CA SER A 148 -44.15 1.56 -17.68
C SER A 148 -42.66 1.26 -17.85
N PHE A 149 -42.06 0.49 -16.94
CA PHE A 149 -40.64 0.08 -16.97
C PHE A 149 -40.43 -1.34 -17.52
N VAL A 150 -41.50 -2.03 -17.91
CA VAL A 150 -41.38 -3.38 -18.50
C VAL A 150 -40.77 -3.30 -19.89
N THR A 151 -39.66 -4.00 -20.08
CA THR A 151 -38.94 -4.14 -21.34
C THR A 151 -38.53 -5.60 -21.54
N SER A 152 -37.97 -5.93 -22.69
CA SER A 152 -37.44 -7.29 -22.94
C SER A 152 -36.31 -7.65 -21.96
N ASP A 153 -35.52 -6.66 -21.53
CA ASP A 153 -34.40 -6.84 -20.58
C ASP A 153 -34.85 -6.71 -19.12
N ASN A 154 -36.05 -6.14 -18.88
CA ASN A 154 -36.62 -5.95 -17.57
C ASN A 154 -38.06 -6.39 -17.51
N PRO A 155 -38.35 -7.72 -17.54
CA PRO A 155 -39.69 -8.23 -17.66
C PRO A 155 -40.58 -7.96 -16.44
N THR A 156 -40.01 -7.69 -15.27
CA THR A 156 -40.79 -7.42 -14.05
C THR A 156 -41.16 -5.94 -13.90
N GLY A 157 -40.55 -5.04 -14.70
CA GLY A 157 -40.71 -3.59 -14.56
C GLY A 157 -40.09 -3.01 -13.32
N ALA A 158 -39.02 -3.65 -12.79
CA ALA A 158 -38.30 -3.19 -11.61
C ALA A 158 -37.57 -1.87 -11.89
N TYR A 159 -37.61 -0.96 -10.93
CA TYR A 159 -36.88 0.32 -11.02
C TYR A 159 -36.43 0.82 -9.65
N GLY A 160 -35.47 1.74 -9.64
CA GLY A 160 -34.87 2.26 -8.42
C GLY A 160 -35.35 3.67 -8.06
N LEU A 161 -34.76 4.20 -6.97
CA LEU A 161 -35.02 5.56 -6.48
C LEU A 161 -34.67 6.63 -7.51
N VAL A 162 -33.61 6.45 -8.30
CA VAL A 162 -33.19 7.39 -9.35
C VAL A 162 -34.22 7.52 -10.48
N ASP A 163 -35.00 6.47 -10.71
CA ASP A 163 -36.10 6.47 -11.71
C ASP A 163 -37.37 7.03 -11.11
N ARG A 164 -37.64 6.75 -9.83
CA ARG A 164 -38.81 7.28 -9.10
C ARG A 164 -38.70 8.79 -8.88
N PHE A 165 -37.50 9.25 -8.52
CA PHE A 165 -37.17 10.65 -8.31
C PHE A 165 -36.07 11.05 -9.29
N SER A 166 -36.47 11.43 -10.49
CA SER A 166 -35.52 11.66 -11.60
C SER A 166 -34.46 12.73 -11.31
N TRP A 167 -34.74 13.65 -10.37
CA TRP A 167 -33.76 14.66 -9.96
C TRP A 167 -32.56 14.04 -9.21
N LEU A 168 -32.67 12.81 -8.69
CA LEU A 168 -31.56 12.10 -8.05
C LEU A 168 -30.56 11.56 -9.04
N ALA A 169 -30.92 11.39 -10.31
CA ALA A 169 -30.06 10.74 -11.29
C ALA A 169 -28.70 11.45 -11.48
N ASP A 170 -28.70 12.78 -11.53
CA ASP A 170 -27.47 13.56 -11.69
C ASP A 170 -26.59 13.48 -10.43
N TYR A 171 -27.19 13.52 -9.24
CA TYR A 171 -26.46 13.37 -7.98
C TYR A 171 -25.84 11.98 -7.87
N ASP A 172 -26.60 10.95 -8.23
CA ASP A 172 -26.11 9.57 -8.25
C ASP A 172 -24.97 9.38 -9.25
N ASP A 173 -25.05 10.00 -10.40
CA ASP A 173 -23.99 9.95 -11.42
C ASP A 173 -22.66 10.51 -10.88
N VAL A 174 -22.70 11.63 -10.16
CA VAL A 174 -21.52 12.19 -9.51
C VAL A 174 -21.00 11.25 -8.42
N ILE A 175 -21.87 10.69 -7.60
CA ILE A 175 -21.49 9.73 -6.55
C ILE A 175 -20.82 8.51 -7.18
N ASN A 176 -21.39 7.97 -8.24
CA ASN A 176 -20.83 6.83 -8.95
C ASN A 176 -19.46 7.15 -9.56
N LEU A 177 -19.31 8.31 -10.18
CA LEU A 177 -18.06 8.75 -10.76
C LEU A 177 -16.95 8.81 -9.69
N VAL A 178 -17.21 9.48 -8.57
CA VAL A 178 -16.21 9.66 -7.50
C VAL A 178 -15.89 8.33 -6.83
N SER A 179 -16.89 7.51 -6.54
CA SER A 179 -16.69 6.21 -5.88
C SER A 179 -15.90 5.24 -6.75
N SER A 180 -16.23 5.16 -8.04
CA SER A 180 -15.57 4.24 -8.96
C SER A 180 -14.15 4.69 -9.31
N ALA A 181 -13.85 5.99 -9.26
CA ALA A 181 -12.53 6.53 -9.58
C ALA A 181 -11.45 5.97 -8.64
N ALA A 182 -11.73 5.86 -7.34
CA ALA A 182 -10.77 5.33 -6.38
C ALA A 182 -10.35 3.89 -6.71
N PHE A 183 -11.27 3.08 -7.21
CA PHE A 183 -11.00 1.69 -7.58
C PHE A 183 -10.43 1.56 -8.98
N ALA A 184 -10.98 2.28 -9.95
CA ALA A 184 -10.49 2.24 -11.34
C ALA A 184 -9.06 2.74 -11.44
N PHE A 185 -8.74 3.84 -10.75
CA PHE A 185 -7.41 4.45 -10.73
C PHE A 185 -6.55 3.98 -9.56
N LEU A 186 -6.88 2.83 -8.98
CA LEU A 186 -6.10 2.19 -7.92
C LEU A 186 -4.60 2.09 -8.25
N PRO A 187 -4.16 1.81 -9.49
CA PRO A 187 -2.76 1.85 -9.84
C PRO A 187 -2.02 3.14 -9.50
N VAL A 188 -2.68 4.30 -9.55
CA VAL A 188 -2.07 5.58 -9.16
C VAL A 188 -1.78 5.59 -7.66
N LEU A 189 -2.75 5.20 -6.85
CA LEU A 189 -2.64 5.18 -5.39
C LEU A 189 -1.62 4.13 -4.94
N VAL A 190 -1.71 2.93 -5.47
CA VAL A 190 -0.78 1.83 -5.15
C VAL A 190 0.62 2.15 -5.65
N GLY A 191 0.75 2.72 -6.84
CA GLY A 191 2.05 3.14 -7.39
C GLY A 191 2.76 4.14 -6.49
N PHE A 192 2.03 5.14 -6.00
CA PHE A 192 2.56 6.12 -5.04
C PHE A 192 3.01 5.44 -3.74
N SER A 193 2.12 4.65 -3.14
CA SER A 193 2.36 4.02 -1.83
C SER A 193 3.44 2.94 -1.89
N ALA A 194 3.42 2.10 -2.93
CA ALA A 194 4.39 1.02 -3.09
C ALA A 194 5.80 1.56 -3.36
N VAL A 195 5.93 2.54 -4.24
CA VAL A 195 7.23 3.16 -4.52
C VAL A 195 7.78 3.85 -3.27
N LYS A 196 6.93 4.48 -2.47
CA LYS A 196 7.33 5.03 -1.17
C LYS A 196 7.89 3.94 -0.26
N ARG A 197 7.22 2.80 -0.17
CA ARG A 197 7.66 1.66 0.65
C ARG A 197 8.98 1.07 0.15
N PHE A 198 9.18 1.02 -1.16
CA PHE A 198 10.39 0.48 -1.78
C PHE A 198 11.54 1.50 -1.86
N GLY A 199 11.31 2.73 -1.41
CA GLY A 199 12.36 3.76 -1.30
C GLY A 199 12.62 4.58 -2.56
N GLY A 200 11.69 4.60 -3.50
CA GLY A 200 11.77 5.43 -4.70
C GLY A 200 11.01 6.76 -4.58
N ASN A 201 11.02 7.52 -5.66
CA ASN A 201 10.29 8.79 -5.74
C ASN A 201 8.80 8.51 -5.95
N VAL A 202 7.97 8.97 -5.02
CA VAL A 202 6.52 8.71 -5.02
C VAL A 202 5.80 9.31 -6.22
N TYR A 203 6.28 10.44 -6.73
CA TYR A 203 5.67 11.07 -7.90
C TYR A 203 5.93 10.29 -9.18
N LEU A 204 7.11 9.67 -9.31
CA LEU A 204 7.39 8.75 -10.40
C LEU A 204 6.49 7.51 -10.32
N GLY A 205 6.28 7.00 -9.11
CA GLY A 205 5.34 5.89 -8.86
C GLY A 205 3.92 6.24 -9.27
N ALA A 206 3.44 7.42 -8.89
CA ALA A 206 2.11 7.90 -9.26
C ALA A 206 2.00 8.11 -10.79
N ALA A 207 3.02 8.67 -11.41
CA ALA A 207 3.05 8.88 -12.86
C ALA A 207 2.99 7.56 -13.62
N MET A 208 3.73 6.55 -13.15
CA MET A 208 3.70 5.22 -13.76
C MET A 208 2.35 4.54 -13.59
N GLY A 209 1.76 4.65 -12.40
CA GLY A 209 0.40 4.17 -12.13
C GLY A 209 -0.64 4.86 -13.03
N ALA A 210 -0.51 6.16 -13.23
CA ALA A 210 -1.38 6.92 -14.11
C ALA A 210 -1.24 6.45 -15.58
N ALA A 211 -0.02 6.17 -16.03
CA ALA A 211 0.22 5.62 -17.36
C ALA A 211 -0.48 4.27 -17.57
N MET A 212 -0.50 3.43 -16.54
CA MET A 212 -1.14 2.11 -16.59
C MET A 212 -2.67 2.17 -16.68
N VAL A 213 -3.29 3.30 -16.33
CA VAL A 213 -4.74 3.51 -16.42
C VAL A 213 -5.11 4.60 -17.41
N SER A 214 -4.20 4.95 -18.31
CA SER A 214 -4.42 5.99 -19.32
C SER A 214 -5.63 5.67 -20.22
N THR A 215 -6.39 6.70 -20.58
CA THR A 215 -7.51 6.57 -21.52
C THR A 215 -7.08 6.24 -22.95
N GLN A 216 -5.79 6.37 -23.27
CA GLN A 216 -5.23 5.95 -24.56
C GLN A 216 -5.15 4.43 -24.69
N LEU A 217 -5.24 3.71 -23.58
CA LEU A 217 -5.25 2.24 -23.54
C LEU A 217 -6.69 1.73 -23.56
N THR A 218 -6.88 0.51 -24.06
CA THR A 218 -8.14 -0.21 -23.87
C THR A 218 -8.33 -0.49 -22.39
N SER A 219 -9.44 -0.06 -21.79
CA SER A 219 -9.71 -0.27 -20.38
C SER A 219 -9.69 -1.76 -20.01
N ALA A 220 -9.14 -2.07 -18.82
CA ALA A 220 -9.17 -3.43 -18.29
C ALA A 220 -10.59 -4.00 -18.17
N TYR A 221 -11.60 -3.14 -17.97
CA TYR A 221 -13.00 -3.56 -17.90
C TYR A 221 -13.60 -3.93 -19.27
N GLU A 222 -12.98 -3.50 -20.34
CA GLU A 222 -13.49 -3.66 -21.73
C GLU A 222 -12.67 -4.63 -22.56
N ILE A 223 -11.69 -5.31 -21.98
CA ILE A 223 -10.77 -6.21 -22.71
C ILE A 223 -11.54 -7.28 -23.49
N GLU A 224 -12.47 -7.97 -22.83
CA GLU A 224 -13.21 -9.07 -23.44
C GLU A 224 -14.10 -8.58 -24.59
N THR A 225 -14.84 -7.48 -24.38
CA THR A 225 -15.68 -6.86 -25.40
C THR A 225 -14.84 -6.40 -26.59
N ALA A 226 -13.69 -5.77 -26.32
CA ALA A 226 -12.77 -5.28 -27.36
C ALA A 226 -12.14 -6.43 -28.15
N ARG A 227 -11.82 -7.57 -27.51
CA ARG A 227 -11.30 -8.75 -28.19
C ARG A 227 -12.33 -9.35 -29.15
N GLN A 228 -13.59 -9.48 -28.71
CA GLN A 228 -14.67 -9.99 -29.52
C GLN A 228 -14.97 -9.07 -30.72
N ALA A 229 -14.86 -7.75 -30.51
CA ALA A 229 -15.05 -6.75 -31.57
C ALA A 229 -13.81 -6.55 -32.45
N GLY A 230 -12.65 -7.08 -32.07
CA GLY A 230 -11.39 -6.90 -32.80
C GLY A 230 -10.85 -5.47 -32.74
N THR A 231 -11.19 -4.70 -31.71
CA THR A 231 -10.85 -3.27 -31.56
C THR A 231 -9.63 -3.00 -30.70
N ILE A 232 -8.95 -4.03 -30.19
CA ILE A 232 -7.73 -3.86 -29.40
C ILE A 232 -6.61 -3.38 -30.32
N GLU A 233 -6.12 -2.15 -30.03
CA GLU A 233 -4.95 -1.62 -30.70
C GLU A 233 -3.67 -2.28 -30.19
N VAL A 234 -2.63 -2.31 -31.02
CA VAL A 234 -1.36 -2.92 -30.67
C VAL A 234 -0.21 -1.98 -30.99
N TRP A 235 0.90 -2.17 -30.26
CA TRP A 235 2.20 -1.58 -30.58
C TRP A 235 3.12 -2.65 -31.15
N HIS A 236 3.96 -2.25 -32.09
CA HIS A 236 5.03 -3.08 -32.61
C HIS A 236 6.34 -2.58 -32.01
N LEU A 237 6.79 -3.25 -30.95
CA LEU A 237 7.95 -2.86 -30.15
C LEU A 237 8.95 -4.02 -30.07
N PHE A 238 10.22 -3.74 -30.38
CA PHE A 238 11.31 -4.72 -30.26
C PHE A 238 11.04 -6.04 -31.02
N GLY A 239 10.34 -5.97 -32.15
CA GLY A 239 9.92 -7.16 -32.89
C GLY A 239 8.74 -7.92 -32.32
N LEU A 240 8.13 -7.40 -31.25
CA LEU A 240 6.99 -8.01 -30.58
C LEU A 240 5.71 -7.18 -30.84
N THR A 241 4.58 -7.87 -30.87
CA THR A 241 3.26 -7.25 -30.91
C THR A 241 2.76 -7.15 -29.48
N VAL A 242 2.53 -5.92 -29.00
CA VAL A 242 2.12 -5.63 -27.63
C VAL A 242 0.73 -5.00 -27.65
N ASP A 243 -0.21 -5.58 -26.90
CA ASP A 243 -1.56 -5.06 -26.78
C ASP A 243 -1.58 -3.76 -25.96
N LYS A 244 -2.31 -2.74 -26.45
CA LYS A 244 -2.54 -1.48 -25.72
C LYS A 244 -3.67 -1.66 -24.74
N ILE A 245 -3.40 -2.27 -23.60
CA ILE A 245 -4.39 -2.61 -22.59
C ILE A 245 -4.02 -1.95 -21.26
N GLY A 246 -5.01 -1.38 -20.57
CA GLY A 246 -4.87 -0.75 -19.28
C GLY A 246 -4.94 -1.75 -18.12
N TYR A 247 -4.63 -1.25 -16.92
CA TYR A 247 -4.54 -2.04 -15.69
C TYR A 247 -5.47 -1.49 -14.60
N GLN A 248 -6.66 -1.02 -14.98
CA GLN A 248 -7.65 -0.50 -14.06
C GLN A 248 -8.01 -1.55 -12.99
N ALA A 249 -8.11 -1.12 -11.74
CA ALA A 249 -8.46 -1.95 -10.58
C ALA A 249 -7.52 -3.14 -10.33
N MET A 250 -6.33 -3.15 -10.91
CA MET A 250 -5.35 -4.23 -10.72
C MET A 250 -4.26 -3.80 -9.73
N VAL A 251 -3.79 -4.74 -8.91
CA VAL A 251 -2.79 -4.50 -7.85
C VAL A 251 -1.47 -5.18 -8.14
N ILE A 252 -1.48 -6.47 -8.49
CA ILE A 252 -0.24 -7.24 -8.69
C ILE A 252 0.68 -6.64 -9.75
N PRO A 253 0.17 -6.24 -10.94
CA PRO A 253 1.02 -5.57 -11.93
C PRO A 253 1.66 -4.29 -11.39
N VAL A 254 0.91 -3.49 -10.63
CA VAL A 254 1.39 -2.22 -10.08
C VAL A 254 2.46 -2.44 -9.03
N LEU A 255 2.30 -3.45 -8.18
CA LEU A 255 3.32 -3.80 -7.17
C LEU A 255 4.63 -4.20 -7.83
N CYS A 256 4.57 -5.02 -8.87
CA CYS A 256 5.76 -5.43 -9.63
C CYS A 256 6.44 -4.23 -10.31
N VAL A 257 5.65 -3.38 -10.95
CA VAL A 257 6.15 -2.18 -11.62
C VAL A 257 6.75 -1.18 -10.62
N SER A 258 6.13 -1.01 -9.47
CA SER A 258 6.61 -0.10 -8.42
C SER A 258 7.95 -0.57 -7.85
N TRP A 259 8.10 -1.86 -7.63
CA TRP A 259 9.37 -2.44 -7.18
C TRP A 259 10.47 -2.23 -8.24
N LEU A 260 10.15 -2.50 -9.50
CA LEU A 260 11.09 -2.33 -10.62
C LEU A 260 11.50 -0.87 -10.77
N LEU A 261 10.55 0.05 -10.70
CA LEU A 261 10.79 1.49 -10.78
C LEU A 261 11.75 1.95 -9.68
N ALA A 262 11.47 1.57 -8.44
CA ALA A 262 12.32 1.92 -7.30
C ALA A 262 13.72 1.33 -7.44
N TYR A 263 13.83 0.10 -7.92
CA TYR A 263 15.12 -0.57 -8.16
C TYR A 263 15.96 0.19 -9.20
N ILE A 264 15.36 0.53 -10.34
CA ILE A 264 16.04 1.25 -11.43
C ILE A 264 16.46 2.65 -10.95
N GLU A 265 15.58 3.36 -10.27
CA GLU A 265 15.87 4.70 -9.74
C GLU A 265 17.05 4.69 -8.77
N LYS A 266 17.05 3.77 -7.82
CA LYS A 266 18.15 3.65 -6.85
C LYS A 266 19.47 3.26 -7.53
N TRP A 267 19.41 2.37 -8.51
CA TRP A 267 20.58 1.97 -9.28
C TRP A 267 21.20 3.15 -10.02
N LEU A 268 20.37 4.01 -10.63
CA LEU A 268 20.82 5.21 -11.33
C LEU A 268 21.37 6.26 -10.37
N HIS A 269 20.75 6.48 -9.22
CA HIS A 269 21.25 7.41 -8.20
C HIS A 269 22.66 7.06 -7.71
N LYS A 270 23.02 5.80 -7.66
CA LYS A 270 24.36 5.35 -7.27
C LYS A 270 25.41 5.62 -8.33
N ARG A 271 25.01 5.79 -9.61
CA ARG A 271 25.92 5.92 -10.74
C ARG A 271 25.99 7.31 -11.31
N LEU A 272 24.98 8.13 -11.10
CA LEU A 272 24.90 9.49 -11.58
C LEU A 272 24.96 10.46 -10.40
N SER A 273 25.48 11.66 -10.63
CA SER A 273 25.60 12.70 -9.62
C SER A 273 25.28 14.08 -10.19
N GLY A 274 24.92 15.01 -9.30
CA GLY A 274 24.65 16.41 -9.64
C GLY A 274 23.50 16.59 -10.63
N THR A 275 23.71 17.46 -11.62
CA THR A 275 22.70 17.78 -12.63
C THR A 275 22.33 16.57 -13.49
N ALA A 276 23.28 15.70 -13.78
CA ALA A 276 23.01 14.46 -14.54
C ALA A 276 22.02 13.58 -13.78
N ASP A 277 22.20 13.38 -12.49
CA ASP A 277 21.26 12.63 -11.66
C ASP A 277 19.87 13.28 -11.61
N PHE A 278 19.82 14.58 -11.42
CA PHE A 278 18.56 15.32 -11.35
C PHE A 278 17.70 15.21 -12.61
N LEU A 279 18.30 15.22 -13.79
CA LEU A 279 17.60 15.20 -15.08
C LEU A 279 17.45 13.80 -15.66
N LEU A 280 18.52 13.00 -15.64
CA LEU A 280 18.56 11.73 -16.33
C LEU A 280 17.93 10.59 -15.53
N THR A 281 18.06 10.59 -14.22
CA THR A 281 17.48 9.52 -13.39
C THR A 281 15.97 9.41 -13.52
N PRO A 282 15.17 10.49 -13.37
CA PRO A 282 13.73 10.41 -13.60
C PRO A 282 13.37 9.99 -15.02
N LEU A 283 14.06 10.56 -16.01
CA LEU A 283 13.80 10.28 -17.42
C LEU A 283 14.04 8.81 -17.75
N ILE A 284 15.21 8.29 -17.43
CA ILE A 284 15.59 6.91 -17.72
C ILE A 284 14.71 5.94 -16.93
N THR A 285 14.42 6.26 -15.66
CA THR A 285 13.57 5.43 -14.80
C THR A 285 12.18 5.25 -15.41
N LEU A 286 11.51 6.35 -15.79
CA LEU A 286 10.18 6.26 -16.40
C LEU A 286 10.20 5.62 -17.78
N LEU A 287 11.21 5.93 -18.58
CA LEU A 287 11.33 5.40 -19.93
C LEU A 287 11.50 3.86 -19.90
N VAL A 288 12.45 3.38 -19.14
CA VAL A 288 12.75 1.94 -19.02
C VAL A 288 11.60 1.21 -18.34
N THR A 289 11.10 1.75 -17.22
CA THR A 289 9.97 1.15 -16.50
C THR A 289 8.72 1.11 -17.37
N GLY A 290 8.43 2.17 -18.13
CA GLY A 290 7.28 2.23 -19.03
C GLY A 290 7.32 1.13 -20.09
N PHE A 291 8.44 0.98 -20.80
CA PHE A 291 8.58 -0.08 -21.80
C PHE A 291 8.49 -1.48 -21.18
N LEU A 292 9.20 -1.72 -20.08
CA LEU A 292 9.17 -3.02 -19.41
C LEU A 292 7.77 -3.36 -18.88
N THR A 293 7.03 -2.35 -18.41
CA THR A 293 5.67 -2.56 -17.92
C THR A 293 4.75 -3.11 -18.99
N PHE A 294 4.70 -2.47 -20.15
CA PHE A 294 3.75 -2.85 -21.19
C PHE A 294 4.22 -4.05 -22.00
N VAL A 295 5.53 -4.24 -22.14
CA VAL A 295 6.09 -5.35 -22.93
C VAL A 295 6.18 -6.65 -22.15
N VAL A 296 6.61 -6.59 -20.88
CA VAL A 296 6.96 -7.79 -20.10
C VAL A 296 6.21 -7.90 -18.79
N VAL A 297 6.41 -6.95 -17.88
CA VAL A 297 5.97 -7.06 -16.48
C VAL A 297 4.46 -7.12 -16.39
N GLY A 298 3.77 -6.22 -17.06
CA GLY A 298 2.31 -6.12 -17.02
C GLY A 298 1.61 -7.36 -17.53
N PRO A 299 1.92 -7.85 -18.75
CA PRO A 299 1.34 -9.07 -19.27
C PRO A 299 1.58 -10.30 -18.39
N LEU A 300 2.80 -10.49 -17.87
CA LEU A 300 3.12 -11.61 -16.98
C LEU A 300 2.36 -11.52 -15.65
N ALA A 301 2.31 -10.34 -15.06
CA ALA A 301 1.59 -10.12 -13.80
C ALA A 301 0.07 -10.26 -13.96
N ARG A 302 -0.47 -9.87 -15.12
CA ARG A 302 -1.88 -10.09 -15.46
C ARG A 302 -2.20 -11.58 -15.55
N GLU A 303 -1.35 -12.35 -16.22
CA GLU A 303 -1.49 -13.82 -16.29
C GLU A 303 -1.42 -14.47 -14.91
N LEU A 304 -0.53 -13.99 -14.05
CA LEU A 304 -0.44 -14.46 -12.67
C LEU A 304 -1.73 -14.16 -11.89
N SER A 305 -2.27 -12.95 -12.01
CA SER A 305 -3.52 -12.56 -11.36
C SER A 305 -4.69 -13.40 -11.85
N ASP A 306 -4.80 -13.61 -13.15
CA ASP A 306 -5.85 -14.45 -13.76
C ASP A 306 -5.71 -15.91 -13.34
N GLY A 307 -4.48 -16.42 -13.28
CA GLY A 307 -4.18 -17.77 -12.82
C GLY A 307 -4.58 -18.00 -11.37
N ILE A 308 -4.32 -17.05 -10.47
CA ILE A 308 -4.75 -17.11 -9.06
C ILE A 308 -6.27 -17.12 -8.98
N THR A 309 -6.95 -16.23 -9.68
CA THR A 309 -8.42 -16.16 -9.70
C THR A 309 -9.04 -17.45 -10.24
N ASN A 310 -8.51 -17.97 -11.33
CA ASN A 310 -8.98 -19.22 -11.93
C ASN A 310 -8.74 -20.43 -11.01
N GLY A 311 -7.58 -20.46 -10.33
CA GLY A 311 -7.26 -21.49 -9.37
C GLY A 311 -8.20 -21.52 -8.17
N LEU A 312 -8.55 -20.34 -7.65
CA LEU A 312 -9.53 -20.20 -6.56
C LEU A 312 -10.94 -20.61 -6.98
N SER A 313 -11.36 -20.21 -8.18
CA SER A 313 -12.66 -20.61 -8.75
C SER A 313 -12.73 -22.12 -8.95
N TRP A 314 -11.67 -22.74 -9.45
CA TRP A 314 -11.56 -24.18 -9.60
C TRP A 314 -11.70 -24.90 -8.24
N LEU A 315 -10.98 -24.41 -7.22
CA LEU A 315 -11.05 -24.96 -5.87
C LEU A 315 -12.47 -24.86 -5.30
N TYR A 316 -13.11 -23.72 -5.47
CA TYR A 316 -14.48 -23.49 -5.02
C TYR A 316 -15.49 -24.43 -5.70
N THR A 317 -15.41 -24.57 -7.02
CA THR A 317 -16.36 -25.40 -7.79
C THR A 317 -16.13 -26.90 -7.65
N THR A 318 -14.87 -27.32 -7.49
CA THR A 318 -14.48 -28.74 -7.47
C THR A 318 -14.65 -29.36 -6.08
N ALA A 319 -14.30 -28.62 -5.02
CA ALA A 319 -14.32 -29.15 -3.66
C ALA A 319 -15.65 -28.93 -2.91
N GLY A 320 -16.64 -28.25 -3.53
CA GLY A 320 -17.96 -28.02 -2.94
C GLY A 320 -17.90 -27.21 -1.64
N PRO A 321 -18.60 -27.65 -0.56
CA PRO A 321 -18.61 -26.89 0.71
C PRO A 321 -17.22 -26.71 1.34
N VAL A 322 -16.34 -27.69 1.21
CA VAL A 322 -14.95 -27.59 1.67
C VAL A 322 -14.18 -26.58 0.84
N GLY A 323 -14.38 -26.61 -0.47
CA GLY A 323 -13.79 -25.63 -1.39
C GLY A 323 -14.27 -24.21 -1.11
N GLY A 324 -15.57 -24.05 -0.81
CA GLY A 324 -16.16 -22.77 -0.41
C GLY A 324 -15.53 -22.20 0.87
N PHE A 325 -15.31 -23.06 1.86
CA PHE A 325 -14.64 -22.68 3.10
C PHE A 325 -13.19 -22.24 2.84
N LEU A 326 -12.42 -23.03 2.12
CA LEU A 326 -11.05 -22.72 1.75
C LEU A 326 -10.96 -21.46 0.89
N PHE A 327 -11.88 -21.29 -0.05
CA PHE A 327 -11.98 -20.08 -0.86
C PHE A 327 -12.21 -18.85 0.01
N GLY A 328 -13.11 -18.90 0.98
CA GLY A 328 -13.39 -17.81 1.92
C GLY A 328 -12.18 -17.45 2.77
N LEU A 329 -11.40 -18.45 3.22
CA LEU A 329 -10.18 -18.23 4.01
C LEU A 329 -9.06 -17.55 3.21
N VAL A 330 -8.94 -17.86 1.93
CA VAL A 330 -7.82 -17.41 1.08
C VAL A 330 -8.20 -16.19 0.24
N TYR A 331 -9.47 -16.07 -0.12
CA TYR A 331 -9.97 -15.03 -1.02
C TYR A 331 -9.75 -13.61 -0.47
N SER A 332 -10.07 -13.37 0.80
CA SER A 332 -9.95 -12.05 1.40
C SER A 332 -8.50 -11.53 1.39
N PRO A 333 -7.48 -12.30 1.81
CA PRO A 333 -6.09 -11.88 1.67
C PRO A 333 -5.67 -11.64 0.21
N ILE A 334 -6.13 -12.48 -0.72
CA ILE A 334 -5.75 -12.36 -2.14
C ILE A 334 -6.43 -11.17 -2.81
N VAL A 335 -7.68 -10.87 -2.48
CA VAL A 335 -8.37 -9.66 -2.99
C VAL A 335 -7.66 -8.39 -2.53
N VAL A 336 -7.15 -8.36 -1.29
CA VAL A 336 -6.36 -7.24 -0.79
C VAL A 336 -5.02 -7.12 -1.53
N THR A 337 -4.44 -8.21 -1.98
CA THR A 337 -3.15 -8.23 -2.68
C THR A 337 -3.26 -8.19 -4.21
N GLY A 338 -4.38 -8.56 -4.72
CA GLY A 338 -4.61 -8.67 -6.16
C GLY A 338 -5.89 -8.16 -6.67
#